data_46e4468b78447b5aab2464d32f5aba12
#
_entry.id   46e4468b78447b5aab2464d32f5aba12
#
_cell.length_a   1.000
_cell.length_b   1.000
_cell.length_c   1.000
_cell.angle_alpha   90.00
_cell.angle_beta   90.00
_cell.angle_gamma   90.00
#
_symmetry.space_group_name_H-M   'P 1'
#
loop_
_entity.id
_entity.type
_entity.pdbx_description
1 polymer ?
#
loop_
_entity_poly.entity_id
_entity_poly.type
_entity_poly.pdbx_seq_one_letter_code
_entity_poly.pdbx_strand_id
1 'polypeptide(L)'
;ARTTAFTDSAGRRVELPDQITRIASANPSADAMLYAMAPDELVGWSSAPGDAASAYIDQRYVDLPEYGRLNGGSGDFSREALLASGAQVVVDVGQWDEERASQLDALQEELGIPVIVIDGSLSASGDAFRLLGRALGKTDLGDQMGAYADTILDDVRTKAAAIPQDRRPHVYYGEGEDGLSTTTAGSVHSQVFEMAGAALVADDAAVRAQRDGGTVSLEQVRAWNPDVIVLAPDSIGSTIEHDASWTALDAVTNGRCYTAPGEPYSWIDRPPGPNRLLGVQWLGSILHPETFDYDMVARTEEFYSLFYHHDLTDKEARALLNQQKPTPSPSPRG
;
A
#
# COMPACT_ATOMS: atom_id res chain seq x y z
N ALA A 1 -17.81 -29.27 -10.86
CA ALA A 1 -18.35 -28.05 -10.25
C ALA A 1 -18.86 -27.15 -11.36
N ARG A 2 -19.91 -26.38 -11.11
CA ARG A 2 -20.41 -25.37 -12.06
C ARG A 2 -19.43 -24.21 -12.08
N THR A 3 -19.27 -23.59 -13.26
CA THR A 3 -18.43 -22.40 -13.45
C THR A 3 -19.25 -21.30 -14.08
N THR A 4 -18.84 -20.07 -13.83
CA THR A 4 -19.38 -18.85 -14.45
C THR A 4 -18.25 -18.03 -15.06
N ALA A 5 -18.49 -17.52 -16.27
CA ALA A 5 -17.52 -16.67 -16.94
C ALA A 5 -17.38 -15.31 -16.21
N PHE A 6 -16.16 -14.94 -15.94
CA PHE A 6 -15.77 -13.69 -15.32
C PHE A 6 -14.80 -12.93 -16.22
N THR A 7 -14.97 -11.61 -16.35
CA THR A 7 -14.02 -10.75 -17.06
C THR A 7 -13.21 -9.97 -16.05
N ASP A 8 -11.89 -10.17 -16.02
CA ASP A 8 -10.99 -9.50 -15.11
C ASP A 8 -10.61 -8.08 -15.56
N SER A 9 -9.78 -7.38 -14.80
CA SER A 9 -9.37 -6.00 -15.12
C SER A 9 -8.60 -5.88 -16.44
N ALA A 10 -7.93 -6.94 -16.88
CA ALA A 10 -7.24 -6.98 -18.18
C ALA A 10 -8.16 -7.33 -19.35
N GLY A 11 -9.45 -7.49 -19.12
CA GLY A 11 -10.40 -7.92 -20.14
C GLY A 11 -10.35 -9.41 -20.47
N ARG A 12 -9.61 -10.20 -19.68
CA ARG A 12 -9.52 -11.65 -19.88
C ARG A 12 -10.78 -12.33 -19.37
N ARG A 13 -11.32 -13.22 -20.17
CA ARG A 13 -12.46 -14.06 -19.79
C ARG A 13 -11.95 -15.33 -19.12
N VAL A 14 -12.30 -15.52 -17.86
CA VAL A 14 -11.86 -16.63 -17.03
C VAL A 14 -13.08 -17.35 -16.46
N GLU A 15 -13.09 -18.66 -16.51
CA GLU A 15 -14.16 -19.49 -15.91
C GLU A 15 -13.85 -19.69 -14.42
N LEU A 16 -14.69 -19.15 -13.56
CA LEU A 16 -14.56 -19.26 -12.10
C LEU A 16 -15.57 -20.26 -11.55
N PRO A 17 -15.22 -21.04 -10.52
CA PRO A 17 -16.20 -21.85 -9.81
C PRO A 17 -17.32 -20.97 -9.21
N ASP A 18 -18.56 -21.43 -9.26
CA ASP A 18 -19.71 -20.71 -8.70
C ASP A 18 -19.60 -20.50 -7.18
N GLN A 19 -18.88 -21.38 -6.49
CA GLN A 19 -18.57 -21.26 -5.07
C GLN A 19 -17.08 -21.32 -4.86
N ILE A 20 -16.51 -20.21 -4.37
CA ILE A 20 -15.10 -20.08 -4.04
C ILE A 20 -14.94 -19.99 -2.54
N THR A 21 -14.26 -20.96 -1.96
CA THR A 21 -13.96 -21.06 -0.53
C THR A 21 -12.47 -21.11 -0.23
N ARG A 22 -11.63 -21.20 -1.26
CA ARG A 22 -10.18 -21.31 -1.14
C ARG A 22 -9.50 -20.45 -2.21
N ILE A 23 -8.86 -19.37 -1.76
CA ILE A 23 -8.28 -18.32 -2.61
C ILE A 23 -6.79 -18.22 -2.35
N ALA A 24 -5.98 -18.22 -3.41
CA ALA A 24 -4.56 -17.96 -3.34
C ALA A 24 -4.23 -16.53 -3.81
N SER A 25 -3.26 -15.93 -3.15
CA SER A 25 -2.72 -14.62 -3.50
C SER A 25 -1.48 -14.77 -4.38
N ALA A 26 -1.36 -13.95 -5.42
CA ALA A 26 -0.22 -13.96 -6.32
C ALA A 26 0.92 -13.02 -5.86
N ASN A 27 0.62 -12.00 -5.06
CA ASN A 27 1.57 -10.98 -4.66
C ASN A 27 1.14 -10.24 -3.38
N PRO A 28 2.01 -9.43 -2.77
CA PRO A 28 1.68 -8.72 -1.53
C PRO A 28 0.50 -7.75 -1.63
N SER A 29 0.27 -7.13 -2.78
CA SER A 29 -0.91 -6.27 -2.98
C SER A 29 -2.20 -7.09 -2.92
N ALA A 30 -2.19 -8.30 -3.49
CA ALA A 30 -3.29 -9.25 -3.38
C ALA A 30 -3.44 -9.79 -1.95
N ASP A 31 -2.34 -10.02 -1.23
CA ASP A 31 -2.37 -10.41 0.19
C ASP A 31 -3.21 -9.42 1.00
N ALA A 32 -2.91 -8.14 0.90
CA ALA A 32 -3.61 -7.10 1.64
C ALA A 32 -5.09 -6.98 1.23
N MET A 33 -5.38 -7.05 -0.06
CA MET A 33 -6.74 -6.93 -0.58
C MET A 33 -7.60 -8.14 -0.23
N LEU A 34 -7.06 -9.34 -0.34
CA LEU A 34 -7.77 -10.59 -0.01
C LEU A 34 -7.98 -10.75 1.49
N TYR A 35 -7.02 -10.35 2.31
CA TYR A 35 -7.23 -10.33 3.75
C TYR A 35 -8.39 -9.38 4.14
N ALA A 36 -8.48 -8.23 3.49
CA ALA A 36 -9.59 -7.31 3.73
C ALA A 36 -10.95 -7.90 3.33
N MET A 37 -11.02 -8.57 2.19
CA MET A 37 -12.30 -8.99 1.59
C MET A 37 -12.70 -10.43 1.94
N ALA A 38 -11.74 -11.33 2.13
CA ALA A 38 -11.99 -12.76 2.24
C ALA A 38 -10.95 -13.47 3.14
N PRO A 39 -10.77 -13.02 4.40
CA PRO A 39 -9.74 -13.60 5.27
C PRO A 39 -9.97 -15.09 5.53
N ASP A 40 -11.22 -15.54 5.64
CA ASP A 40 -11.55 -16.94 5.94
C ASP A 40 -11.35 -17.88 4.76
N GLU A 41 -11.36 -17.35 3.54
CA GLU A 41 -11.13 -18.12 2.32
C GLU A 41 -9.66 -18.08 1.85
N LEU A 42 -8.84 -17.20 2.41
CA LEU A 42 -7.41 -17.09 2.09
C LEU A 42 -6.68 -18.36 2.54
N VAL A 43 -5.99 -19.03 1.61
CA VAL A 43 -5.31 -20.31 1.90
C VAL A 43 -3.84 -20.15 2.28
N GLY A 44 -3.28 -18.98 2.08
CA GLY A 44 -1.88 -18.67 2.40
C GLY A 44 -1.48 -17.30 1.88
N TRP A 45 -0.25 -16.94 2.14
CA TRP A 45 0.33 -15.66 1.79
C TRP A 45 1.34 -15.80 0.64
N SER A 46 1.41 -14.83 -0.23
CA SER A 46 2.56 -14.70 -1.11
C SER A 46 3.80 -14.23 -0.31
N SER A 47 3.55 -13.37 0.67
CA SER A 47 4.53 -12.90 1.64
C SER A 47 3.85 -12.80 3.01
N ALA A 48 4.23 -13.64 3.94
CA ALA A 48 3.60 -13.70 5.25
C ALA A 48 3.76 -12.39 6.03
N PRO A 49 2.74 -11.96 6.79
CA PRO A 49 2.87 -10.82 7.69
C PRO A 49 3.99 -11.05 8.70
N GLY A 50 4.72 -9.99 9.03
CA GLY A 50 5.75 -10.02 10.07
C GLY A 50 5.14 -10.15 11.49
N ASP A 51 5.98 -10.42 12.48
CA ASP A 51 5.54 -10.62 13.88
C ASP A 51 4.75 -9.42 14.43
N ALA A 52 5.12 -8.21 14.07
CA ALA A 52 4.43 -6.99 14.50
C ALA A 52 2.98 -6.90 13.99
N ALA A 53 2.68 -7.52 12.86
CA ALA A 53 1.33 -7.54 12.29
C ALA A 53 0.34 -8.34 13.16
N SER A 54 0.81 -9.25 14.00
CA SER A 54 -0.04 -10.04 14.91
C SER A 54 -0.80 -9.18 15.94
N ALA A 55 -0.40 -7.93 16.14
CA ALA A 55 -1.16 -6.98 16.93
C ALA A 55 -2.49 -6.54 16.27
N TYR A 56 -2.60 -6.71 14.94
CA TYR A 56 -3.72 -6.24 14.12
C TYR A 56 -4.41 -7.33 13.31
N ILE A 57 -3.71 -8.43 13.05
CA ILE A 57 -4.20 -9.60 12.32
C ILE A 57 -4.29 -10.78 13.28
N ASP A 58 -5.45 -11.44 13.33
CA ASP A 58 -5.64 -12.63 14.16
C ASP A 58 -4.58 -13.69 13.84
N GLN A 59 -4.03 -14.31 14.88
CA GLN A 59 -2.92 -15.26 14.75
C GLN A 59 -3.25 -16.42 13.80
N ARG A 60 -4.50 -16.87 13.77
CA ARG A 60 -4.93 -17.94 12.85
C ARG A 60 -4.69 -17.63 11.37
N TYR A 61 -4.71 -16.33 10.98
CA TYR A 61 -4.40 -15.91 9.62
C TYR A 61 -2.90 -15.69 9.44
N VAL A 62 -2.21 -15.12 10.45
CA VAL A 62 -0.74 -14.96 10.43
C VAL A 62 -0.07 -16.32 10.22
N ASP A 63 -0.57 -17.38 10.83
CA ASP A 63 -0.02 -18.73 10.75
C ASP A 63 -0.32 -19.48 9.44
N LEU A 64 -1.06 -18.89 8.52
CA LEU A 64 -1.26 -19.49 7.20
C LEU A 64 0.08 -19.67 6.47
N PRO A 65 0.20 -20.71 5.62
CA PRO A 65 1.45 -20.96 4.91
C PRO A 65 1.83 -19.82 3.96
N GLU A 66 3.13 -19.63 3.77
CA GLU A 66 3.69 -18.74 2.77
C GLU A 66 4.19 -19.59 1.59
N TYR A 67 3.78 -19.25 0.37
CA TYR A 67 4.20 -19.96 -0.84
C TYR A 67 5.00 -19.09 -1.81
N GLY A 68 5.26 -17.84 -1.47
CA GLY A 68 6.04 -16.93 -2.29
C GLY A 68 5.21 -16.20 -3.35
N ARG A 69 5.87 -15.29 -4.06
CA ARG A 69 5.25 -14.48 -5.11
C ARG A 69 5.22 -15.25 -6.42
N LEU A 70 4.06 -15.30 -7.08
CA LEU A 70 3.91 -15.98 -8.36
C LEU A 70 4.50 -15.19 -9.51
N ASN A 71 4.68 -13.88 -9.34
CA ASN A 71 5.16 -13.01 -10.40
C ASN A 71 6.18 -11.99 -9.88
N GLY A 72 7.22 -11.75 -10.67
CA GLY A 72 8.18 -10.68 -10.44
C GLY A 72 9.09 -10.85 -9.23
N GLY A 73 9.05 -11.97 -8.57
CA GLY A 73 9.90 -12.27 -7.42
C GLY A 73 11.16 -13.06 -7.78
N SER A 74 12.15 -13.00 -6.92
CA SER A 74 13.35 -13.80 -6.98
C SER A 74 13.10 -15.22 -6.45
N GLY A 75 12.48 -16.08 -7.23
CA GLY A 75 12.65 -17.52 -7.10
C GLY A 75 12.06 -18.28 -5.91
N ASP A 76 11.36 -17.64 -5.00
CA ASP A 76 10.87 -18.28 -3.77
C ASP A 76 9.47 -18.88 -3.87
N PHE A 77 8.89 -18.90 -5.07
CA PHE A 77 7.54 -19.43 -5.26
C PHE A 77 7.54 -20.97 -5.19
N SER A 78 6.73 -21.50 -4.30
CA SER A 78 6.46 -22.93 -4.19
C SER A 78 5.16 -23.31 -4.90
N ARG A 79 5.27 -23.79 -6.14
CA ARG A 79 4.14 -24.36 -6.89
C ARG A 79 3.47 -25.50 -6.14
N GLU A 80 4.29 -26.37 -5.55
CA GLU A 80 3.81 -27.51 -4.78
C GLU A 80 2.95 -27.08 -3.59
N ALA A 81 3.41 -26.08 -2.81
CA ALA A 81 2.65 -25.56 -1.69
C ALA A 81 1.33 -24.91 -2.12
N LEU A 82 1.34 -24.16 -3.23
CA LEU A 82 0.13 -23.57 -3.79
C LEU A 82 -0.89 -24.65 -4.21
N LEU A 83 -0.46 -25.65 -4.96
CA LEU A 83 -1.33 -26.73 -5.42
C LEU A 83 -1.85 -27.56 -4.25
N ALA A 84 -0.99 -27.83 -3.24
CA ALA A 84 -1.38 -28.53 -2.02
C ALA A 84 -2.40 -27.76 -1.17
N SER A 85 -2.44 -26.43 -1.30
CA SER A 85 -3.43 -25.59 -0.61
C SER A 85 -4.87 -25.85 -1.03
N GLY A 86 -5.07 -26.44 -2.22
CA GLY A 86 -6.38 -26.65 -2.79
C GLY A 86 -7.07 -25.37 -3.27
N ALA A 87 -6.30 -24.33 -3.60
CA ALA A 87 -6.82 -23.07 -4.12
C ALA A 87 -7.68 -23.30 -5.37
N GLN A 88 -8.81 -22.63 -5.44
CA GLN A 88 -9.76 -22.68 -6.54
C GLN A 88 -9.59 -21.52 -7.53
N VAL A 89 -8.94 -20.45 -7.08
CA VAL A 89 -8.61 -19.25 -7.86
C VAL A 89 -7.34 -18.62 -7.30
N VAL A 90 -6.54 -18.05 -8.20
CA VAL A 90 -5.40 -17.19 -7.86
C VAL A 90 -5.76 -15.76 -8.22
N VAL A 91 -5.57 -14.85 -7.29
CA VAL A 91 -5.82 -13.42 -7.49
C VAL A 91 -4.50 -12.66 -7.53
N ASP A 92 -4.27 -11.98 -8.66
CA ASP A 92 -3.20 -11.01 -8.86
C ASP A 92 -3.77 -9.60 -8.73
N VAL A 93 -3.07 -8.70 -8.05
CA VAL A 93 -3.45 -7.30 -7.94
C VAL A 93 -2.28 -6.44 -8.40
N GLY A 94 -2.49 -5.58 -9.37
CA GLY A 94 -1.43 -4.71 -9.86
C GLY A 94 -1.73 -4.09 -11.21
N GLN A 95 -0.68 -3.59 -11.85
CA GLN A 95 -0.73 -3.10 -13.22
C GLN A 95 -0.68 -4.26 -14.21
N TRP A 96 -1.23 -4.03 -15.37
CA TRP A 96 -1.29 -5.02 -16.44
C TRP A 96 -1.15 -4.35 -17.81
N ASP A 97 -0.62 -5.11 -18.75
CA ASP A 97 -0.51 -4.83 -20.17
C ASP A 97 -0.72 -6.14 -20.94
N GLU A 98 -0.52 -6.14 -22.26
CA GLU A 98 -0.68 -7.34 -23.08
C GLU A 98 0.33 -8.43 -22.72
N GLU A 99 1.56 -8.06 -22.38
CA GLU A 99 2.58 -9.02 -21.96
C GLU A 99 2.18 -9.66 -20.63
N ARG A 100 1.74 -8.85 -19.67
CA ARG A 100 1.27 -9.36 -18.38
C ARG A 100 0.04 -10.25 -18.51
N ALA A 101 -0.92 -9.88 -19.35
CA ALA A 101 -2.10 -10.72 -19.64
C ALA A 101 -1.68 -12.09 -20.20
N SER A 102 -0.73 -12.13 -21.12
CA SER A 102 -0.18 -13.39 -21.65
C SER A 102 0.54 -14.22 -20.59
N GLN A 103 1.29 -13.59 -19.69
CA GLN A 103 1.95 -14.28 -18.57
C GLN A 103 0.91 -14.91 -17.62
N LEU A 104 -0.20 -14.23 -17.37
CA LEU A 104 -1.28 -14.76 -16.53
C LEU A 104 -1.99 -15.93 -17.18
N ASP A 105 -2.19 -15.91 -18.50
CA ASP A 105 -2.74 -17.05 -19.24
C ASP A 105 -1.81 -18.27 -19.16
N ALA A 106 -0.51 -18.07 -19.32
CA ALA A 106 0.49 -19.12 -19.18
C ALA A 106 0.53 -19.69 -17.76
N LEU A 107 0.47 -18.85 -16.76
CA LEU A 107 0.43 -19.25 -15.34
C LEU A 107 -0.83 -20.07 -15.03
N GLN A 108 -1.99 -19.64 -15.54
CA GLN A 108 -3.25 -20.38 -15.41
C GLN A 108 -3.16 -21.77 -16.02
N GLU A 109 -2.59 -21.87 -17.20
CA GLU A 109 -2.38 -23.16 -17.88
C GLU A 109 -1.42 -24.07 -17.09
N GLU A 110 -0.32 -23.49 -16.61
CA GLU A 110 0.68 -24.21 -15.81
C GLU A 110 0.12 -24.74 -14.49
N LEU A 111 -0.65 -23.92 -13.78
CA LEU A 111 -1.22 -24.28 -12.48
C LEU A 111 -2.48 -25.15 -12.60
N GLY A 112 -3.19 -25.09 -13.72
CA GLY A 112 -4.51 -25.69 -13.86
C GLY A 112 -5.57 -25.07 -12.93
N ILE A 113 -5.34 -23.84 -12.48
CA ILE A 113 -6.22 -23.06 -11.59
C ILE A 113 -6.52 -21.72 -12.26
N PRO A 114 -7.78 -21.23 -12.24
CA PRO A 114 -8.11 -19.90 -12.75
C PRO A 114 -7.24 -18.82 -12.11
N VAL A 115 -6.70 -17.92 -12.91
CA VAL A 115 -5.91 -16.76 -12.46
C VAL A 115 -6.58 -15.51 -12.97
N ILE A 116 -6.93 -14.60 -12.06
CA ILE A 116 -7.52 -13.30 -12.39
C ILE A 116 -6.61 -12.17 -11.94
N VAL A 117 -6.66 -11.06 -12.68
CA VAL A 117 -5.99 -9.82 -12.29
C VAL A 117 -7.01 -8.74 -11.97
N ILE A 118 -6.76 -8.03 -10.88
CA ILE A 118 -7.53 -6.87 -10.42
C ILE A 118 -6.63 -5.63 -10.50
N ASP A 119 -7.14 -4.55 -11.05
CA ASP A 119 -6.42 -3.28 -11.16
C ASP A 119 -6.00 -2.79 -9.75
N GLY A 120 -4.70 -2.62 -9.56
CA GLY A 120 -4.10 -2.18 -8.30
C GLY A 120 -3.85 -0.67 -8.21
N SER A 121 -4.27 0.13 -9.19
CA SER A 121 -4.11 1.57 -9.12
C SER A 121 -4.99 2.17 -8.03
N LEU A 122 -4.46 3.16 -7.31
CA LEU A 122 -5.19 3.81 -6.22
C LEU A 122 -6.49 4.45 -6.71
N SER A 123 -6.45 5.08 -7.88
CA SER A 123 -7.63 5.72 -8.48
C SER A 123 -8.75 4.76 -8.87
N ALA A 124 -8.44 3.50 -9.12
CA ALA A 124 -9.40 2.46 -9.49
C ALA A 124 -9.88 1.63 -8.29
N SER A 125 -9.54 1.99 -7.06
CA SER A 125 -9.81 1.19 -5.85
C SER A 125 -11.29 0.82 -5.71
N GLY A 126 -12.21 1.76 -5.93
CA GLY A 126 -13.65 1.49 -5.81
C GLY A 126 -14.13 0.39 -6.75
N ASP A 127 -13.79 0.50 -8.02
CA ASP A 127 -14.16 -0.49 -9.04
C ASP A 127 -13.45 -1.82 -8.81
N ALA A 128 -12.20 -1.79 -8.32
CA ALA A 128 -11.44 -2.98 -7.99
C ALA A 128 -12.11 -3.80 -6.88
N PHE A 129 -12.57 -3.17 -5.80
CA PHE A 129 -13.32 -3.87 -4.75
C PHE A 129 -14.62 -4.47 -5.25
N ARG A 130 -15.36 -3.73 -6.07
CA ARG A 130 -16.61 -4.23 -6.65
C ARG A 130 -16.37 -5.42 -7.58
N LEU A 131 -15.35 -5.32 -8.43
CA LEU A 131 -14.99 -6.40 -9.36
C LEU A 131 -14.57 -7.66 -8.60
N LEU A 132 -13.68 -7.54 -7.61
CA LEU A 132 -13.26 -8.67 -6.80
C LEU A 132 -14.41 -9.24 -5.98
N GLY A 133 -15.27 -8.40 -5.42
CA GLY A 133 -16.48 -8.84 -4.73
C GLY A 133 -17.39 -9.72 -5.60
N ARG A 134 -17.59 -9.34 -6.85
CA ARG A 134 -18.34 -10.16 -7.84
C ARG A 134 -17.63 -11.49 -8.11
N ALA A 135 -16.32 -11.46 -8.31
CA ALA A 135 -15.54 -12.68 -8.57
C ALA A 135 -15.65 -13.70 -7.42
N LEU A 136 -15.66 -13.21 -6.18
CA LEU A 136 -15.64 -14.06 -4.98
C LEU A 136 -17.02 -14.34 -4.37
N GLY A 137 -18.10 -13.88 -5.02
CA GLY A 137 -19.46 -14.03 -4.47
C GLY A 137 -19.70 -13.17 -3.22
N LYS A 138 -18.97 -12.08 -3.06
CA LYS A 138 -19.04 -11.12 -1.94
C LYS A 138 -19.45 -9.73 -2.42
N THR A 139 -20.48 -9.67 -3.22
CA THR A 139 -20.93 -8.43 -3.89
C THR A 139 -21.25 -7.31 -2.92
N ASP A 140 -21.98 -7.61 -1.83
CA ASP A 140 -22.35 -6.60 -0.83
C ASP A 140 -21.13 -5.99 -0.14
N LEU A 141 -20.14 -6.81 0.22
CA LEU A 141 -18.89 -6.33 0.81
C LEU A 141 -18.07 -5.53 -0.21
N GLY A 142 -17.99 -6.01 -1.45
CA GLY A 142 -17.33 -5.29 -2.53
C GLY A 142 -17.95 -3.91 -2.78
N ASP A 143 -19.27 -3.81 -2.74
CA ASP A 143 -20.00 -2.55 -2.87
C ASP A 143 -19.75 -1.62 -1.66
N GLN A 144 -19.73 -2.16 -0.45
CA GLN A 144 -19.41 -1.39 0.76
C GLN A 144 -17.99 -0.82 0.74
N MET A 145 -17.00 -1.63 0.43
CA MET A 145 -15.60 -1.20 0.32
C MET A 145 -15.40 -0.25 -0.87
N GLY A 146 -16.09 -0.51 -1.97
CA GLY A 146 -16.08 0.36 -3.14
C GLY A 146 -16.63 1.75 -2.84
N ALA A 147 -17.75 1.84 -2.13
CA ALA A 147 -18.35 3.10 -1.70
C ALA A 147 -17.43 3.86 -0.72
N TYR A 148 -16.82 3.16 0.20
CA TYR A 148 -15.80 3.73 1.10
C TYR A 148 -14.65 4.35 0.29
N ALA A 149 -14.08 3.60 -0.64
CA ALA A 149 -12.97 4.08 -1.47
C ALA A 149 -13.37 5.30 -2.30
N ASP A 150 -14.52 5.27 -2.95
CA ASP A 150 -15.03 6.40 -3.75
C ASP A 150 -15.21 7.65 -2.89
N THR A 151 -15.80 7.53 -1.72
CA THR A 151 -16.01 8.66 -0.79
C THR A 151 -14.68 9.30 -0.40
N ILE A 152 -13.68 8.50 -0.02
CA ILE A 152 -12.36 8.99 0.36
C ILE A 152 -11.65 9.65 -0.82
N LEU A 153 -11.61 8.96 -1.96
CA LEU A 153 -10.86 9.44 -3.12
C LEU A 153 -11.49 10.68 -3.74
N ASP A 154 -12.81 10.77 -3.81
CA ASP A 154 -13.50 11.95 -4.32
C ASP A 154 -13.28 13.17 -3.41
N ASP A 155 -13.31 13.00 -2.10
CA ASP A 155 -13.02 14.06 -1.14
C ASP A 155 -11.57 14.52 -1.23
N VAL A 156 -10.62 13.59 -1.26
CA VAL A 156 -9.19 13.89 -1.40
C VAL A 156 -8.90 14.63 -2.72
N ARG A 157 -9.46 14.17 -3.83
CA ARG A 157 -9.27 14.82 -5.14
C ARG A 157 -9.82 16.24 -5.15
N THR A 158 -11.01 16.43 -4.61
CA THR A 158 -11.65 17.75 -4.54
C THR A 158 -10.80 18.73 -3.72
N LYS A 159 -10.31 18.29 -2.56
CA LYS A 159 -9.47 19.09 -1.69
C LYS A 159 -8.11 19.39 -2.32
N ALA A 160 -7.45 18.38 -2.91
CA ALA A 160 -6.17 18.56 -3.58
C ALA A 160 -6.25 19.49 -4.80
N ALA A 161 -7.34 19.41 -5.55
CA ALA A 161 -7.55 20.29 -6.71
C ALA A 161 -7.69 21.77 -6.32
N ALA A 162 -8.13 22.06 -5.12
CA ALA A 162 -8.22 23.43 -4.59
C ALA A 162 -6.86 24.01 -4.17
N ILE A 163 -5.81 23.19 -4.11
CA ILE A 163 -4.47 23.64 -3.71
C ILE A 163 -3.69 24.07 -4.97
N PRO A 164 -3.31 25.35 -5.09
CA PRO A 164 -2.50 25.81 -6.19
C PRO A 164 -1.17 25.07 -6.30
N GLN A 165 -0.68 24.85 -7.51
CA GLN A 165 0.57 24.13 -7.78
C GLN A 165 1.77 24.72 -7.03
N ASP A 166 1.87 26.05 -6.96
CA ASP A 166 2.93 26.80 -6.28
C ASP A 166 2.86 26.73 -4.75
N ARG A 167 1.78 26.19 -4.21
CA ARG A 167 1.57 25.94 -2.77
C ARG A 167 1.71 24.48 -2.36
N ARG A 168 2.00 23.60 -3.32
CA ARG A 168 2.23 22.20 -3.00
C ARG A 168 3.61 22.00 -2.40
N PRO A 169 3.72 21.41 -1.20
CA PRO A 169 5.01 21.17 -0.58
C PRO A 169 5.88 20.25 -1.44
N HIS A 170 7.16 20.54 -1.52
CA HIS A 170 8.16 19.66 -2.10
C HIS A 170 8.50 18.56 -1.10
N VAL A 171 8.25 17.31 -1.49
CA VAL A 171 8.36 16.14 -0.62
C VAL A 171 9.43 15.19 -1.14
N TYR A 172 10.30 14.75 -0.26
CA TYR A 172 11.17 13.60 -0.48
C TYR A 172 10.61 12.39 0.25
N TYR A 173 10.47 11.28 -0.46
CA TYR A 173 10.09 9.99 0.10
C TYR A 173 11.31 9.09 0.20
N GLY A 174 11.73 8.78 1.41
CA GLY A 174 12.89 7.94 1.70
C GLY A 174 12.50 6.53 2.12
N GLU A 175 13.02 5.54 1.41
CA GLU A 175 12.88 4.12 1.68
C GLU A 175 14.25 3.47 1.87
N GLY A 176 14.25 2.20 2.24
CA GLY A 176 15.48 1.45 2.52
C GLY A 176 16.10 1.83 3.87
N GLU A 177 17.05 1.05 4.32
CA GLU A 177 17.68 1.22 5.63
C GLU A 177 18.37 2.57 5.81
N ASP A 178 18.91 3.11 4.74
CA ASP A 178 19.61 4.40 4.71
C ASP A 178 18.71 5.59 4.32
N GLY A 179 17.45 5.35 3.95
CA GLY A 179 16.52 6.37 3.49
C GLY A 179 16.82 6.93 2.09
N LEU A 180 17.71 6.30 1.35
CA LEU A 180 18.17 6.76 0.03
C LEU A 180 17.59 5.98 -1.15
N SER A 181 16.68 5.05 -0.90
CA SER A 181 15.80 4.53 -1.94
C SER A 181 14.58 5.44 -2.04
N THR A 182 14.10 5.71 -3.24
CA THR A 182 13.01 6.66 -3.49
C THR A 182 12.24 6.30 -4.74
N THR A 183 11.18 7.05 -5.01
CA THR A 183 10.33 6.89 -6.19
C THR A 183 10.10 8.23 -6.86
N THR A 184 9.87 8.20 -8.17
CA THR A 184 9.55 9.38 -8.98
C THR A 184 8.06 9.45 -9.30
N ALA A 185 7.59 10.61 -9.73
CA ALA A 185 6.21 10.81 -10.18
C ALA A 185 5.85 9.83 -11.32
N GLY A 186 4.58 9.40 -11.35
CA GLY A 186 4.07 8.45 -12.34
C GLY A 186 4.29 6.97 -11.98
N SER A 187 5.03 6.67 -10.93
CA SER A 187 5.19 5.31 -10.40
C SER A 187 3.94 4.85 -9.64
N VAL A 188 3.70 3.54 -9.61
CA VAL A 188 2.68 2.95 -8.71
C VAL A 188 2.98 3.25 -7.24
N HIS A 189 4.24 3.47 -6.90
CA HIS A 189 4.72 3.77 -5.55
C HIS A 189 4.58 5.24 -5.14
N SER A 190 4.22 6.13 -6.07
CA SER A 190 4.08 7.57 -5.82
C SER A 190 2.63 8.07 -5.72
N GLN A 191 1.65 7.20 -5.95
CA GLN A 191 0.25 7.59 -6.13
C GLN A 191 -0.36 8.32 -4.91
N VAL A 192 0.01 7.92 -3.70
CA VAL A 192 -0.45 8.60 -2.47
C VAL A 192 0.02 10.05 -2.43
N PHE A 193 1.28 10.31 -2.77
CA PHE A 193 1.86 11.66 -2.78
C PHE A 193 1.17 12.55 -3.81
N GLU A 194 1.02 12.06 -5.02
CA GLU A 194 0.40 12.80 -6.11
C GLU A 194 -1.06 13.16 -5.80
N MET A 195 -1.80 12.22 -5.23
CA MET A 195 -3.20 12.42 -4.90
C MET A 195 -3.40 13.36 -3.71
N ALA A 196 -2.51 13.34 -2.72
CA ALA A 196 -2.59 14.17 -1.52
C ALA A 196 -2.05 15.61 -1.71
N GLY A 197 -1.70 16.01 -2.92
CA GLY A 197 -1.26 17.37 -3.23
C GLY A 197 0.19 17.66 -2.85
N ALA A 198 1.06 16.66 -2.94
CA ALA A 198 2.51 16.80 -2.82
C ALA A 198 3.17 17.01 -4.17
N ALA A 199 4.29 17.73 -4.18
CA ALA A 199 5.23 17.78 -5.30
C ALA A 199 6.46 16.95 -4.94
N LEU A 200 6.62 15.76 -5.52
CA LEU A 200 7.79 14.92 -5.29
C LEU A 200 9.04 15.58 -5.89
N VAL A 201 10.11 15.64 -5.11
CA VAL A 201 11.38 16.23 -5.53
C VAL A 201 12.20 15.30 -6.43
N ALA A 202 12.02 13.99 -6.28
CA ALA A 202 12.77 13.01 -7.07
C ALA A 202 12.34 13.03 -8.53
N ASP A 203 13.30 13.18 -9.42
CA ASP A 203 13.12 13.14 -10.87
C ASP A 203 13.92 11.98 -11.49
N ASP A 204 13.49 11.54 -12.68
CA ASP A 204 14.09 10.39 -13.36
C ASP A 204 15.56 10.62 -13.77
N ALA A 205 15.99 11.88 -13.90
CA ALA A 205 17.36 12.19 -14.27
C ALA A 205 18.34 11.99 -13.11
N ALA A 206 17.89 12.25 -11.87
CA ALA A 206 18.73 12.19 -10.68
C ALA A 206 18.65 10.82 -9.97
N VAL A 207 17.58 10.07 -10.17
CA VAL A 207 17.36 8.78 -9.54
C VAL A 207 17.97 7.66 -10.38
N ARG A 208 18.88 6.90 -9.78
CA ARG A 208 19.41 5.68 -10.43
C ARG A 208 18.34 4.60 -10.38
N ALA A 209 17.70 4.34 -11.51
CA ALA A 209 16.65 3.35 -11.62
C ALA A 209 17.10 1.95 -11.14
N GLN A 210 16.24 1.30 -10.39
CA GLN A 210 16.33 -0.10 -9.98
C GLN A 210 15.00 -0.77 -10.29
N ARG A 211 14.90 -2.09 -10.10
CA ARG A 211 13.73 -2.89 -10.46
C ARG A 211 12.43 -2.36 -9.82
N ASP A 212 12.47 -1.95 -8.56
CA ASP A 212 11.28 -1.54 -7.77
C ASP A 212 11.45 -0.12 -7.20
N GLY A 213 11.92 0.82 -7.99
CA GLY A 213 12.17 2.19 -7.57
C GLY A 213 13.54 2.68 -8.01
N GLY A 214 14.21 3.42 -7.19
CA GLY A 214 15.54 3.90 -7.50
C GLY A 214 16.30 4.39 -6.27
N THR A 215 17.59 4.60 -6.45
CA THR A 215 18.48 5.14 -5.42
C THR A 215 18.97 6.53 -5.77
N VAL A 216 19.24 7.32 -4.76
CA VAL A 216 19.75 8.68 -4.87
C VAL A 216 20.85 8.89 -3.83
N SER A 217 21.74 9.84 -4.08
CA SER A 217 22.74 10.25 -3.09
C SER A 217 22.14 11.21 -2.06
N LEU A 218 22.67 11.24 -0.85
CA LEU A 218 22.28 12.24 0.14
C LEU A 218 22.61 13.67 -0.31
N GLU A 219 23.68 13.85 -1.08
CA GLU A 219 24.04 15.14 -1.67
C GLU A 219 22.94 15.63 -2.62
N GLN A 220 22.33 14.72 -3.38
CA GLN A 220 21.21 15.07 -4.25
C GLN A 220 19.96 15.43 -3.42
N VAL A 221 19.67 14.72 -2.35
CA VAL A 221 18.55 15.08 -1.45
C VAL A 221 18.79 16.48 -0.84
N ARG A 222 20.01 16.78 -0.45
CA ARG A 222 20.38 18.13 0.01
C ARG A 222 20.22 19.20 -1.05
N ALA A 223 20.59 18.90 -2.29
CA ALA A 223 20.42 19.82 -3.43
C ALA A 223 18.94 20.11 -3.69
N TRP A 224 18.06 19.14 -3.56
CA TRP A 224 16.62 19.35 -3.63
C TRP A 224 16.06 20.14 -2.47
N ASN A 225 16.64 19.97 -1.28
CA ASN A 225 16.20 20.58 -0.02
C ASN A 225 14.66 20.55 0.15
N PRO A 226 14.06 19.37 0.29
CA PRO A 226 12.61 19.25 0.38
C PRO A 226 12.02 19.99 1.57
N ASP A 227 10.77 20.45 1.44
CA ASP A 227 10.02 21.07 2.53
C ASP A 227 9.62 20.04 3.59
N VAL A 228 9.34 18.82 3.14
CA VAL A 228 8.87 17.70 3.97
C VAL A 228 9.60 16.43 3.55
N ILE A 229 9.99 15.64 4.54
CA ILE A 229 10.52 14.28 4.34
C ILE A 229 9.50 13.31 4.92
N VAL A 230 9.10 12.33 4.10
CA VAL A 230 8.33 11.17 4.53
C VAL A 230 9.22 9.94 4.39
N LEU A 231 9.35 9.18 5.45
CA LEU A 231 10.15 7.95 5.49
C LEU A 231 9.23 6.73 5.53
N ALA A 232 9.65 5.68 4.85
CA ALA A 232 9.01 4.38 4.98
C ALA A 232 9.13 3.84 6.42
N PRO A 233 8.22 2.97 6.87
CA PRO A 233 8.18 2.51 8.27
C PRO A 233 9.50 1.93 8.80
N ASP A 234 10.21 1.18 7.97
CA ASP A 234 11.44 0.47 8.34
C ASP A 234 12.72 1.20 7.90
N SER A 235 12.63 2.49 7.63
CA SER A 235 13.77 3.31 7.22
C SER A 235 14.48 3.94 8.43
N ILE A 236 15.28 4.98 8.19
CA ILE A 236 16.12 5.64 9.19
C ILE A 236 15.37 6.51 10.21
N GLY A 237 14.03 6.47 10.23
CA GLY A 237 13.18 7.42 10.96
C GLY A 237 13.59 7.70 12.41
N SER A 238 13.95 6.68 13.17
CA SER A 238 14.36 6.83 14.58
C SER A 238 15.75 7.42 14.77
N THR A 239 16.58 7.43 13.74
CA THR A 239 17.99 7.87 13.82
C THR A 239 18.28 9.14 13.04
N ILE A 240 17.36 9.58 12.18
CA ILE A 240 17.58 10.71 11.26
C ILE A 240 17.93 12.01 11.99
N GLU A 241 17.34 12.24 13.15
CA GLU A 241 17.59 13.45 13.97
C GLU A 241 18.96 13.47 14.65
N HIS A 242 19.59 12.32 14.75
CA HIS A 242 20.91 12.15 15.34
C HIS A 242 22.01 11.97 14.29
N ASP A 243 21.64 11.91 13.01
CA ASP A 243 22.60 11.84 11.91
C ASP A 243 22.92 13.24 11.40
N ALA A 244 24.15 13.69 11.65
CA ALA A 244 24.61 15.03 11.24
C ALA A 244 24.47 15.27 9.72
N SER A 245 24.48 14.24 8.93
CA SER A 245 24.31 14.33 7.48
C SER A 245 22.88 14.73 7.08
N TRP A 246 21.91 14.24 7.83
CA TRP A 246 20.49 14.54 7.60
C TRP A 246 20.01 15.79 8.31
N THR A 247 20.57 16.11 9.48
CA THR A 247 20.18 17.31 10.25
C THR A 247 20.56 18.63 9.58
N ALA A 248 21.38 18.58 8.53
CA ALA A 248 21.65 19.74 7.67
C ALA A 248 20.47 20.11 6.75
N LEU A 249 19.47 19.25 6.64
CA LEU A 249 18.25 19.49 5.84
C LEU A 249 17.24 20.33 6.64
N ASP A 250 16.66 21.32 5.99
CA ASP A 250 15.66 22.20 6.63
C ASP A 250 14.45 21.41 7.13
N ALA A 251 13.98 20.42 6.39
CA ALA A 251 12.86 19.58 6.79
C ALA A 251 13.11 18.87 8.14
N VAL A 252 14.32 18.38 8.37
CA VAL A 252 14.70 17.74 9.63
C VAL A 252 14.78 18.76 10.76
N THR A 253 15.46 19.88 10.53
CA THR A 253 15.62 20.96 11.51
C THR A 253 14.28 21.58 11.91
N ASN A 254 13.36 21.71 10.97
CA ASN A 254 12.04 22.29 11.19
C ASN A 254 11.00 21.28 11.72
N GLY A 255 11.39 20.05 12.01
CA GLY A 255 10.48 19.01 12.51
C GLY A 255 9.45 18.56 11.48
N ARG A 256 9.75 18.67 10.19
CA ARG A 256 8.89 18.23 9.07
C ARG A 256 9.37 16.93 8.44
N CYS A 257 9.87 16.05 9.27
CA CYS A 257 10.23 14.68 8.90
C CYS A 257 9.27 13.71 9.59
N TYR A 258 8.62 12.87 8.81
CA TYR A 258 7.57 11.97 9.28
C TYR A 258 7.88 10.55 8.86
N THR A 259 7.71 9.60 9.75
CA THR A 259 7.73 8.17 9.41
C THR A 259 6.31 7.69 9.18
N ALA A 260 6.04 7.08 8.04
CA ALA A 260 4.73 6.53 7.76
C ALA A 260 4.40 5.36 8.71
N PRO A 261 3.18 5.27 9.25
CA PRO A 261 2.76 4.09 9.98
C PRO A 261 2.80 2.85 9.07
N GLY A 262 3.17 1.69 9.61
CA GLY A 262 3.51 0.53 8.79
C GLY A 262 2.84 -0.78 9.15
N GLU A 263 2.05 -0.83 10.22
CA GLU A 263 1.46 -2.08 10.68
C GLU A 263 -0.06 -2.15 10.47
N PRO A 264 -0.59 -3.24 9.95
CA PRO A 264 0.10 -4.42 9.39
C PRO A 264 0.75 -4.16 8.03
N TYR A 265 0.40 -3.08 7.35
CA TYR A 265 0.97 -2.65 6.08
C TYR A 265 1.26 -1.14 6.08
N SER A 266 2.29 -0.72 5.36
CA SER A 266 2.59 0.71 5.20
C SER A 266 1.40 1.49 4.64
N TRP A 267 1.10 2.63 5.25
CA TRP A 267 0.00 3.48 4.77
C TRP A 267 0.30 4.17 3.44
N ILE A 268 1.55 4.26 3.06
CA ILE A 268 1.96 4.94 1.82
C ILE A 268 2.05 3.96 0.65
N ASP A 269 2.77 2.85 0.89
CA ASP A 269 3.18 1.94 -0.17
C ASP A 269 3.79 0.67 0.45
N ARG A 270 4.05 -0.32 -0.38
CA ARG A 270 4.66 -1.61 0.00
C ARG A 270 3.90 -2.39 1.07
N PRO A 271 2.84 -3.08 0.59
CA PRO A 271 2.45 -3.16 -0.82
C PRO A 271 1.56 -1.98 -1.25
N PRO A 272 1.48 -1.65 -2.55
CA PRO A 272 0.45 -0.75 -3.06
C PRO A 272 -0.92 -1.45 -3.02
N GLY A 273 -1.62 -1.27 -1.91
CA GLY A 273 -2.87 -1.94 -1.57
C GLY A 273 -3.90 -1.00 -0.94
N PRO A 274 -4.96 -1.55 -0.32
CA PRO A 274 -6.02 -0.78 0.35
C PRO A 274 -5.51 0.19 1.42
N ASN A 275 -4.41 -0.13 2.07
CA ASN A 275 -3.71 0.69 3.06
C ASN A 275 -3.49 2.14 2.59
N ARG A 276 -3.32 2.36 1.28
CA ARG A 276 -3.16 3.69 0.70
C ARG A 276 -4.39 4.58 0.83
N LEU A 277 -5.57 4.03 1.00
CA LEU A 277 -6.80 4.79 1.28
C LEU A 277 -6.72 5.53 2.62
N LEU A 278 -6.07 4.94 3.60
CA LEU A 278 -5.77 5.64 4.85
C LEU A 278 -4.57 6.59 4.67
N GLY A 279 -3.57 6.18 3.91
CA GLY A 279 -2.37 6.95 3.65
C GLY A 279 -2.62 8.29 2.97
N VAL A 280 -3.54 8.37 2.01
CA VAL A 280 -3.90 9.66 1.36
C VAL A 280 -4.55 10.64 2.34
N GLN A 281 -5.34 10.16 3.28
CA GLN A 281 -5.96 10.97 4.32
C GLN A 281 -4.89 11.49 5.29
N TRP A 282 -4.04 10.61 5.75
CA TRP A 282 -2.94 10.92 6.65
C TRP A 282 -1.96 11.93 6.04
N LEU A 283 -1.50 11.68 4.82
CA LEU A 283 -0.54 12.56 4.16
C LEU A 283 -1.16 13.93 3.86
N GLY A 284 -2.39 13.97 3.40
CA GLY A 284 -3.12 15.22 3.21
C GLY A 284 -3.21 16.03 4.50
N SER A 285 -3.54 15.39 5.61
CA SER A 285 -3.65 16.04 6.92
C SER A 285 -2.32 16.60 7.45
N ILE A 286 -1.20 16.00 7.06
CA ILE A 286 0.15 16.48 7.40
C ILE A 286 0.56 17.66 6.51
N LEU A 287 0.36 17.52 5.21
CA LEU A 287 0.81 18.52 4.22
C LEU A 287 -0.05 19.77 4.22
N HIS A 288 -1.36 19.59 4.41
CA HIS A 288 -2.36 20.66 4.31
C HIS A 288 -3.43 20.53 5.40
N PRO A 289 -3.07 20.71 6.68
CA PRO A 289 -3.97 20.43 7.81
C PRO A 289 -5.25 21.27 7.81
N GLU A 290 -5.23 22.47 7.23
CA GLU A 290 -6.42 23.32 7.11
C GLU A 290 -7.39 22.86 6.03
N THR A 291 -6.88 22.21 4.98
CA THR A 291 -7.67 21.69 3.85
C THR A 291 -8.17 20.29 4.12
N PHE A 292 -7.29 19.42 4.64
CA PHE A 292 -7.60 18.04 5.03
C PHE A 292 -7.76 17.98 6.55
N ASP A 293 -8.82 18.55 7.05
CA ASP A 293 -9.14 18.68 8.49
C ASP A 293 -9.82 17.43 9.05
N TYR A 294 -9.29 16.26 8.70
CA TYR A 294 -9.83 14.97 9.13
C TYR A 294 -9.57 14.69 10.61
N ASP A 295 -10.56 14.10 11.29
CA ASP A 295 -10.33 13.42 12.54
C ASP A 295 -9.58 12.10 12.27
N MET A 296 -8.25 12.15 12.28
CA MET A 296 -7.42 11.01 11.91
C MET A 296 -7.52 9.85 12.89
N VAL A 297 -7.87 10.08 14.15
CA VAL A 297 -8.15 8.99 15.10
C VAL A 297 -9.37 8.20 14.64
N ALA A 298 -10.48 8.87 14.37
CA ALA A 298 -11.70 8.24 13.88
C ALA A 298 -11.50 7.56 12.51
N ARG A 299 -10.77 8.19 11.61
CA ARG A 299 -10.46 7.64 10.28
C ARG A 299 -9.61 6.37 10.35
N THR A 300 -8.65 6.34 11.27
CA THR A 300 -7.79 5.18 11.50
C THR A 300 -8.60 4.02 12.08
N GLU A 301 -9.42 4.28 13.07
CA GLU A 301 -10.32 3.26 13.67
C GLU A 301 -11.28 2.68 12.64
N GLU A 302 -11.92 3.52 11.83
CA GLU A 302 -12.83 3.08 10.75
C GLU A 302 -12.14 2.18 9.74
N PHE A 303 -10.95 2.58 9.28
CA PHE A 303 -10.19 1.79 8.29
C PHE A 303 -9.77 0.43 8.85
N TYR A 304 -9.22 0.38 10.06
CA TYR A 304 -8.78 -0.88 10.67
C TYR A 304 -9.93 -1.83 10.93
N SER A 305 -11.09 -1.31 11.35
CA SER A 305 -12.30 -2.12 11.50
C SER A 305 -12.76 -2.72 10.17
N LEU A 306 -12.85 -1.93 9.12
CA LEU A 306 -13.37 -2.37 7.81
C LEU A 306 -12.39 -3.28 7.05
N PHE A 307 -11.08 -2.94 7.04
CA PHE A 307 -10.08 -3.61 6.20
C PHE A 307 -9.23 -4.65 6.93
N TYR A 308 -8.98 -4.46 8.21
CA TYR A 308 -8.17 -5.40 9.01
C TYR A 308 -8.99 -6.20 10.00
N HIS A 309 -10.30 -5.95 10.08
CA HIS A 309 -11.22 -6.66 10.99
C HIS A 309 -10.77 -6.55 12.45
N HIS A 310 -10.17 -5.42 12.78
CA HIS A 310 -9.59 -5.13 14.07
C HIS A 310 -10.11 -3.78 14.60
N ASP A 311 -10.85 -3.85 15.70
CA ASP A 311 -11.37 -2.65 16.35
C ASP A 311 -10.29 -2.04 17.25
N LEU A 312 -9.64 -0.98 16.75
CA LEU A 312 -8.66 -0.22 17.52
C LEU A 312 -9.33 0.50 18.69
N THR A 313 -8.65 0.50 19.85
CA THR A 313 -8.94 1.48 20.88
C THR A 313 -8.45 2.87 20.45
N ASP A 314 -9.01 3.92 21.04
CA ASP A 314 -8.54 5.30 20.84
C ASP A 314 -7.03 5.45 21.13
N LYS A 315 -6.56 4.77 22.17
CA LYS A 315 -5.14 4.72 22.52
C LYS A 315 -4.27 4.08 21.45
N GLU A 316 -4.72 2.97 20.88
CA GLU A 316 -4.00 2.28 19.79
C GLU A 316 -3.95 3.12 18.51
N ALA A 317 -5.08 3.76 18.14
CA ALA A 317 -5.13 4.67 17.00
C ALA A 317 -4.19 5.86 17.18
N ARG A 318 -4.18 6.47 18.35
CA ARG A 318 -3.25 7.56 18.69
C ARG A 318 -1.80 7.11 18.67
N ALA A 319 -1.50 5.91 19.13
CA ALA A 319 -0.14 5.36 19.10
C ALA A 319 0.36 5.19 17.66
N LEU A 320 -0.47 4.67 16.74
CA LEU A 320 -0.16 4.60 15.32
C LEU A 320 0.13 5.97 14.71
N LEU A 321 -0.67 6.97 15.05
CA LEU A 321 -0.52 8.34 14.58
C LEU A 321 0.67 9.07 15.22
N ASN A 322 1.02 8.78 16.46
CA ASN A 322 2.10 9.45 17.19
C ASN A 322 3.50 8.91 16.86
N GLN A 323 3.63 7.73 16.30
CA GLN A 323 4.92 7.20 15.82
C GLN A 323 5.55 8.06 14.72
N GLN A 324 4.81 9.06 14.22
CA GLN A 324 5.19 9.90 13.08
C GLN A 324 5.99 11.14 13.46
N LYS A 325 5.93 11.58 14.72
CA LYS A 325 6.63 12.79 15.14
C LYS A 325 7.96 12.43 15.76
N PRO A 326 9.06 12.99 15.23
CA PRO A 326 10.31 13.00 15.95
C PRO A 326 10.04 13.61 17.33
N THR A 327 10.55 13.00 18.38
CA THR A 327 10.48 13.59 19.72
C THR A 327 11.30 14.88 19.68
N PRO A 328 10.75 16.05 20.03
CA PRO A 328 11.55 17.26 20.07
C PRO A 328 12.75 17.02 20.97
N SER A 329 13.95 17.28 20.50
CA SER A 329 15.13 17.29 21.35
C SER A 329 14.90 18.27 22.50
N PRO A 330 15.15 17.88 23.76
CA PRO A 330 15.07 18.83 24.83
C PRO A 330 16.02 19.97 24.52
N SER A 331 15.49 21.19 24.48
CA SER A 331 16.30 22.40 24.33
C SER A 331 17.44 22.34 25.33
N PRO A 332 18.68 22.59 24.92
CA PRO A 332 19.76 22.74 25.90
C PRO A 332 19.35 23.82 26.88
N ARG A 333 19.20 23.44 28.14
CA ARG A 333 18.97 24.43 29.20
C ARG A 333 20.22 25.32 29.25
N GLY A 334 20.03 26.57 28.88
CA GLY A 334 21.07 27.60 29.04
C GLY A 334 21.48 27.81 30.48
#